data_1ee85444fe30a5804b24b7060c27271d
#
_entry.id   1ee85444fe30a5804b24b7060c27271d
#
_cell.length_a   1.000
_cell.length_b   1.000
_cell.length_c   1.000
_cell.angle_alpha   90.00
_cell.angle_beta   90.00
_cell.angle_gamma   90.00
#
_symmetry.space_group_name_H-M   'P 1'
#
loop_
_entity.id
_entity.type
_entity.pdbx_description
1 polymer ?
#
loop_
_entity_poly.entity_id
_entity_poly.type
_entity_poly.pdbx_seq_one_letter_code
_entity_poly.pdbx_strand_id
1 'polypeptide(L)'
;EKDQVLAIIDSDMPSERKKLRIEDIDYGWVWHRMLKEIYPHLRSARYLSIYYDSTDDKAVDLINEANALVREGKYEEALEHVDSVKDDIRAYNTVGVALMMQGKFEEAMPWFEKALESSTCAQQNIDAINAEYQYEEEQRKAIEEYLKQYE
;
A
#
# COMPACT_ATOMS: atom_id res chain seq x y z
N GLU A 1 -18.68 9.56 -18.80
CA GLU A 1 -18.01 8.53 -17.97
C GLU A 1 -17.63 9.08 -16.59
N LYS A 2 -16.76 10.10 -16.50
CA LYS A 2 -16.33 10.69 -15.22
C LYS A 2 -17.50 11.10 -14.32
N ASP A 3 -18.46 11.82 -14.87
CA ASP A 3 -19.62 12.32 -14.12
C ASP A 3 -20.54 11.19 -13.66
N GLN A 4 -20.63 10.09 -14.43
CA GLN A 4 -21.36 8.88 -14.05
C GLN A 4 -20.67 8.17 -12.88
N VAL A 5 -19.34 8.04 -12.90
CA VAL A 5 -18.57 7.45 -11.80
C VAL A 5 -18.74 8.27 -10.53
N LEU A 6 -18.60 9.59 -10.63
CA LEU A 6 -18.78 10.50 -9.48
C LEU A 6 -20.20 10.42 -8.90
N ALA A 7 -21.23 10.38 -9.75
CA ALA A 7 -22.61 10.23 -9.29
C ALA A 7 -22.85 8.91 -8.55
N ILE A 8 -22.19 7.82 -8.94
CA ILE A 8 -22.26 6.54 -8.24
C ILE A 8 -21.52 6.62 -6.89
N ILE A 9 -20.33 7.23 -6.87
CA ILE A 9 -19.54 7.39 -5.65
C ILE A 9 -20.29 8.23 -4.60
N ASP A 10 -20.93 9.33 -5.03
CA ASP A 10 -21.67 10.25 -4.15
C ASP A 10 -23.06 9.73 -3.75
N SER A 11 -23.53 8.62 -4.33
CA SER A 11 -24.83 8.05 -3.99
C SER A 11 -24.83 7.37 -2.61
N ASP A 12 -26.02 7.23 -2.00
CA ASP A 12 -26.23 6.53 -0.72
C ASP A 12 -26.19 4.99 -0.83
N MET A 13 -25.77 4.45 -1.97
CA MET A 13 -25.70 3.00 -2.19
C MET A 13 -24.59 2.36 -1.33
N PRO A 14 -24.77 1.10 -0.88
CA PRO A 14 -23.70 0.32 -0.26
C PRO A 14 -22.47 0.18 -1.18
N SER A 15 -21.27 0.13 -0.60
CA SER A 15 -20.00 0.09 -1.33
C SER A 15 -19.92 -1.02 -2.37
N GLU A 16 -20.47 -2.21 -2.06
CA GLU A 16 -20.53 -3.35 -2.98
C GLU A 16 -21.37 -3.05 -4.22
N ARG A 17 -22.51 -2.38 -4.05
CA ARG A 17 -23.35 -1.98 -5.18
C ARG A 17 -22.72 -0.87 -6.01
N LYS A 18 -22.01 0.06 -5.36
CA LYS A 18 -21.25 1.09 -6.08
C LYS A 18 -20.20 0.45 -6.99
N LYS A 19 -19.45 -0.52 -6.45
CA LYS A 19 -18.45 -1.27 -7.21
C LYS A 19 -19.06 -1.91 -8.45
N LEU A 20 -20.09 -2.72 -8.29
CA LEU A 20 -20.78 -3.38 -9.42
C LEU A 20 -21.30 -2.39 -10.47
N ARG A 21 -21.86 -1.25 -10.03
CA ARG A 21 -22.33 -0.22 -10.95
C ARG A 21 -21.20 0.45 -11.75
N ILE A 22 -20.04 0.62 -11.14
CA ILE A 22 -18.87 1.17 -11.84
C ILE A 22 -18.28 0.12 -12.79
N GLU A 23 -18.27 -1.16 -12.41
CA GLU A 23 -17.86 -2.27 -13.27
C GLU A 23 -18.73 -2.41 -14.52
N ASP A 24 -20.02 -2.08 -14.44
CA ASP A 24 -20.95 -2.13 -15.58
C ASP A 24 -20.80 -0.96 -16.56
N ILE A 25 -20.10 0.12 -16.20
CA ILE A 25 -19.94 1.27 -17.08
C ILE A 25 -19.07 0.87 -18.28
N ASP A 26 -19.62 1.09 -19.47
CA ASP A 26 -18.92 0.88 -20.75
C ASP A 26 -18.29 -0.51 -20.87
N TYR A 27 -19.10 -1.56 -20.54
CA TYR A 27 -18.69 -2.97 -20.60
C TYR A 27 -17.43 -3.29 -19.78
N GLY A 28 -17.22 -2.59 -18.67
CA GLY A 28 -16.07 -2.78 -17.78
C GLY A 28 -14.81 -2.00 -18.18
N TRP A 29 -14.82 -1.31 -19.30
CA TRP A 29 -13.66 -0.56 -19.79
C TRP A 29 -13.21 0.55 -18.82
N VAL A 30 -14.20 1.27 -18.24
CA VAL A 30 -13.93 2.30 -17.22
C VAL A 30 -13.29 1.70 -15.97
N TRP A 31 -13.79 0.54 -15.53
CA TRP A 31 -13.24 -0.17 -14.37
C TRP A 31 -11.80 -0.63 -14.60
N HIS A 32 -11.51 -1.27 -15.72
CA HIS A 32 -10.15 -1.68 -16.08
C HIS A 32 -9.17 -0.51 -16.14
N ARG A 33 -9.62 0.62 -16.67
CA ARG A 33 -8.81 1.84 -16.72
C ARG A 33 -8.55 2.40 -15.33
N MET A 34 -9.55 2.38 -14.44
CA MET A 34 -9.37 2.79 -13.04
C MET A 34 -8.38 1.88 -12.30
N LEU A 35 -8.47 0.56 -12.49
CA LEU A 35 -7.53 -0.39 -11.89
C LEU A 35 -6.10 -0.18 -12.35
N LYS A 36 -5.89 0.19 -13.60
CA LYS A 36 -4.57 0.38 -14.20
C LYS A 36 -3.96 1.74 -13.89
N GLU A 37 -4.77 2.80 -13.92
CA GLU A 37 -4.26 4.19 -13.87
C GLU A 37 -4.43 4.84 -12.49
N ILE A 38 -5.46 4.46 -11.71
CA ILE A 38 -5.82 5.14 -10.46
C ILE A 38 -5.50 4.27 -9.24
N TYR A 39 -5.85 3.00 -9.28
CA TYR A 39 -5.69 2.09 -8.15
C TYR A 39 -4.25 1.92 -7.65
N PRO A 40 -3.21 1.87 -8.51
CA PRO A 40 -1.83 1.80 -8.03
C PRO A 40 -1.45 3.00 -7.17
N HIS A 41 -1.97 4.18 -7.50
CA HIS A 41 -1.72 5.41 -6.73
C HIS A 41 -2.54 5.47 -5.43
N LEU A 42 -3.73 4.84 -5.40
CA LEU A 42 -4.57 4.79 -4.21
C LEU A 42 -4.12 3.71 -3.21
N ARG A 43 -3.49 2.64 -3.67
CA ARG A 43 -2.92 1.59 -2.80
C ARG A 43 -1.82 2.12 -1.89
N SER A 44 -1.07 3.11 -2.35
CA SER A 44 -0.05 3.78 -1.55
C SER A 44 -0.61 4.75 -0.49
N ALA A 45 -1.92 5.06 -0.52
CA ALA A 45 -2.52 6.07 0.34
C ALA A 45 -2.94 5.58 1.74
N ARG A 46 -2.78 4.30 2.08
CA ARG A 46 -3.10 3.76 3.41
C ARG A 46 -1.89 3.69 4.32
N TYR A 47 -1.12 4.72 4.29
CA TYR A 47 0.00 4.89 5.19
C TYR A 47 -0.45 5.74 6.39
N LEU A 48 -0.37 5.17 7.59
CA LEU A 48 -0.56 5.89 8.84
C LEU A 48 0.80 6.23 9.43
N SER A 49 1.13 7.49 9.50
CA SER A 49 2.28 7.95 10.28
C SER A 49 1.90 8.05 11.74
N ILE A 50 2.59 7.31 12.57
CA ILE A 50 2.51 7.44 14.02
C ILE A 50 3.63 8.38 14.44
N TYR A 51 3.27 9.50 15.05
CA TYR A 51 4.23 10.37 15.73
C TYR A 51 4.20 10.05 17.21
N TYR A 52 5.38 9.90 17.77
CA TYR A 52 5.54 9.78 19.21
C TYR A 52 5.74 11.17 19.79
N ASP A 53 5.13 11.43 20.97
CA ASP A 53 5.38 12.68 21.67
C ASP A 53 6.88 12.83 21.95
N SER A 54 7.39 14.04 21.71
CA SER A 54 8.80 14.37 21.95
C SER A 54 9.11 14.19 23.42
N THR A 55 9.79 13.10 23.72
CA THR A 55 10.55 12.91 24.94
C THR A 55 12.00 13.22 24.60
N ASP A 56 12.91 13.37 25.58
CA ASP A 56 14.35 13.51 25.33
C ASP A 56 14.98 12.21 24.69
N ASP A 57 14.17 11.43 24.00
CA ASP A 57 14.53 10.18 23.36
C ASP A 57 14.89 10.43 21.88
N LYS A 58 16.18 10.44 21.60
CA LYS A 58 16.71 10.65 20.25
C LYS A 58 16.19 9.64 19.22
N ALA A 59 15.79 8.44 19.64
CA ALA A 59 15.23 7.45 18.75
C ALA A 59 13.85 7.89 18.24
N VAL A 60 13.05 8.52 19.10
CA VAL A 60 11.74 9.10 18.71
C VAL A 60 11.92 10.17 17.66
N ASP A 61 12.88 11.08 17.84
CA ASP A 61 13.13 12.16 16.88
C ASP A 61 13.52 11.59 15.51
N LEU A 62 14.46 10.64 15.46
CA LEU A 62 14.89 9.99 14.21
C LEU A 62 13.74 9.24 13.52
N ILE A 63 12.90 8.55 14.26
CA ILE A 63 11.76 7.84 13.70
C ILE A 63 10.71 8.83 13.14
N ASN A 64 10.47 9.95 13.83
CA ASN A 64 9.57 10.98 13.36
C ASN A 64 10.09 11.67 12.09
N GLU A 65 11.38 11.96 12.01
CA GLU A 65 12.03 12.49 10.82
C GLU A 65 11.93 11.52 9.64
N ALA A 66 12.23 10.25 9.88
CA ALA A 66 12.06 9.22 8.85
C ALA A 66 10.61 9.08 8.38
N ASN A 67 9.63 9.17 9.28
CA ASN A 67 8.22 9.18 8.92
C ASN A 67 7.85 10.39 8.03
N ALA A 68 8.46 11.55 8.28
CA ALA A 68 8.28 12.72 7.43
C ALA A 68 8.88 12.49 6.03
N LEU A 69 10.09 11.93 5.96
CA LEU A 69 10.76 11.60 4.70
C LEU A 69 9.95 10.57 3.87
N VAL A 70 9.38 9.55 4.52
CA VAL A 70 8.50 8.59 3.84
C VAL A 70 7.28 9.28 3.21
N ARG A 71 6.67 10.25 3.90
CA ARG A 71 5.56 11.05 3.34
C ARG A 71 5.95 11.88 2.14
N GLU A 72 7.19 12.37 2.12
CA GLU A 72 7.75 13.13 1.01
C GLU A 72 8.18 12.23 -0.17
N GLY A 73 8.09 10.90 -0.03
CA GLY A 73 8.54 9.93 -1.03
C GLY A 73 10.04 9.69 -1.06
N LYS A 74 10.77 10.17 -0.03
CA LYS A 74 12.22 10.03 0.12
C LYS A 74 12.57 8.76 0.92
N TYR A 75 12.27 7.61 0.35
CA TYR A 75 12.31 6.32 1.05
C TYR A 75 13.74 5.90 1.44
N GLU A 76 14.72 6.16 0.58
CA GLU A 76 16.12 5.83 0.84
C GLU A 76 16.67 6.68 1.99
N GLU A 77 16.41 8.00 1.96
CA GLU A 77 16.80 8.90 3.05
C GLU A 77 16.14 8.49 4.38
N ALA A 78 14.86 8.06 4.33
CA ALA A 78 14.14 7.58 5.51
C ALA A 78 14.80 6.34 6.12
N LEU A 79 15.25 5.39 5.29
CA LEU A 79 15.96 4.18 5.75
C LEU A 79 17.32 4.52 6.36
N GLU A 80 18.06 5.49 5.80
CA GLU A 80 19.30 5.97 6.37
C GLU A 80 19.09 6.60 7.76
N HIS A 81 18.03 7.40 7.92
CA HIS A 81 17.70 8.03 9.21
C HIS A 81 17.38 7.01 10.31
N VAL A 82 16.66 5.93 10.00
CA VAL A 82 16.31 4.92 10.99
C VAL A 82 17.36 3.85 11.20
N ASP A 83 18.42 3.79 10.40
CA ASP A 83 19.40 2.69 10.45
C ASP A 83 20.03 2.53 11.85
N SER A 84 20.33 3.64 12.54
CA SER A 84 20.89 3.63 13.89
C SER A 84 19.90 3.19 14.98
N VAL A 85 18.61 3.20 14.70
CA VAL A 85 17.50 2.87 15.62
C VAL A 85 16.56 1.79 15.06
N LYS A 86 16.99 1.07 14.03
CA LYS A 86 16.18 0.05 13.35
C LYS A 86 15.77 -1.13 14.23
N ASP A 87 16.45 -1.34 15.34
CA ASP A 87 16.11 -2.38 16.33
C ASP A 87 15.09 -1.88 17.37
N ASP A 88 14.72 -0.61 17.34
CA ASP A 88 13.63 -0.07 18.15
C ASP A 88 12.29 -0.54 17.58
N ILE A 89 11.45 -1.13 18.43
CA ILE A 89 10.13 -1.64 18.05
C ILE A 89 9.25 -0.59 17.35
N ARG A 90 9.45 0.68 17.67
CA ARG A 90 8.72 1.82 17.09
C ARG A 90 9.15 2.11 15.63
N ALA A 91 10.36 1.71 15.24
CA ALA A 91 10.89 1.91 13.90
C ALA A 91 10.41 0.87 12.88
N TYR A 92 10.02 -0.33 13.33
CA TYR A 92 9.75 -1.46 12.45
C TYR A 92 8.73 -1.16 11.35
N ASN A 93 7.61 -0.52 11.71
CA ASN A 93 6.60 -0.17 10.72
C ASN A 93 7.11 0.86 9.69
N THR A 94 7.91 1.83 10.13
CA THR A 94 8.50 2.87 9.25
C THR A 94 9.47 2.24 8.25
N VAL A 95 10.33 1.32 8.69
CA VAL A 95 11.25 0.58 7.81
C VAL A 95 10.46 -0.26 6.80
N GLY A 96 9.46 -1.01 7.27
CA GLY A 96 8.60 -1.82 6.41
C GLY A 96 7.91 -0.98 5.33
N VAL A 97 7.33 0.17 5.70
CA VAL A 97 6.66 1.06 4.74
C VAL A 97 7.66 1.63 3.73
N ALA A 98 8.83 2.09 4.16
CA ALA A 98 9.84 2.63 3.26
C ALA A 98 10.32 1.60 2.22
N LEU A 99 10.46 0.34 2.60
CA LEU A 99 10.81 -0.76 1.70
C LEU A 99 9.63 -1.12 0.77
N MET A 100 8.42 -1.22 1.31
CA MET A 100 7.21 -1.52 0.53
C MET A 100 6.98 -0.48 -0.57
N MET A 101 7.16 0.79 -0.26
CA MET A 101 7.00 1.90 -1.21
C MET A 101 8.06 1.92 -2.32
N GLN A 102 9.20 1.23 -2.12
CA GLN A 102 10.21 0.98 -3.15
C GLN A 102 9.92 -0.29 -3.97
N GLY A 103 8.82 -1.00 -3.70
CA GLY A 103 8.49 -2.28 -4.33
C GLY A 103 9.28 -3.47 -3.78
N LYS A 104 10.03 -3.30 -2.68
CA LYS A 104 10.84 -4.34 -2.03
C LYS A 104 9.99 -5.14 -1.03
N PHE A 105 8.96 -5.82 -1.55
CA PHE A 105 7.95 -6.48 -0.72
C PHE A 105 8.51 -7.60 0.13
N GLU A 106 9.41 -8.42 -0.43
CA GLU A 106 10.06 -9.52 0.31
C GLU A 106 10.90 -9.02 1.49
N GLU A 107 11.56 -7.87 1.32
CA GLU A 107 12.35 -7.25 2.38
C GLU A 107 11.46 -6.53 3.42
N ALA A 108 10.30 -6.02 3.00
CA ALA A 108 9.36 -5.30 3.88
C ALA A 108 8.61 -6.24 4.82
N MET A 109 8.24 -7.45 4.36
CA MET A 109 7.43 -8.41 5.11
C MET A 109 7.97 -8.71 6.51
N PRO A 110 9.26 -9.06 6.71
CA PRO A 110 9.79 -9.36 8.04
C PRO A 110 9.70 -8.16 9.02
N TRP A 111 9.75 -6.92 8.50
CA TRP A 111 9.62 -5.73 9.32
C TRP A 111 8.17 -5.51 9.78
N PHE A 112 7.20 -5.76 8.91
CA PHE A 112 5.79 -5.71 9.30
C PHE A 112 5.42 -6.82 10.27
N GLU A 113 5.95 -8.03 10.10
CA GLU A 113 5.76 -9.12 11.07
C GLU A 113 6.29 -8.74 12.46
N LYS A 114 7.47 -8.12 12.55
CA LYS A 114 8.00 -7.59 13.83
C LYS A 114 7.13 -6.45 14.37
N ALA A 115 6.55 -5.64 13.50
CA ALA A 115 5.72 -4.51 13.89
C ALA A 115 4.31 -4.89 14.37
N LEU A 116 3.86 -6.14 14.21
CA LEU A 116 2.52 -6.58 14.60
C LEU A 116 2.21 -6.35 16.09
N GLU A 117 3.21 -6.45 16.93
CA GLU A 117 3.06 -6.21 18.38
C GLU A 117 2.92 -4.73 18.74
N SER A 118 3.46 -3.83 17.89
CA SER A 118 3.56 -2.40 18.18
C SER A 118 2.69 -1.51 17.29
N SER A 119 2.21 -2.03 16.16
CA SER A 119 1.48 -1.25 15.16
C SER A 119 0.26 -1.99 14.64
N THR A 120 -0.91 -1.38 14.82
CA THR A 120 -2.18 -1.88 14.27
C THR A 120 -2.23 -1.83 12.74
N CYS A 121 -1.35 -1.03 12.11
CA CYS A 121 -1.28 -0.88 10.65
C CYS A 121 -0.40 -1.96 10.00
N ALA A 122 0.44 -2.66 10.77
CA ALA A 122 1.33 -3.67 10.23
C ALA A 122 0.57 -4.79 9.53
N GLN A 123 -0.53 -5.26 10.12
CA GLN A 123 -1.38 -6.28 9.49
C GLN A 123 -1.97 -5.79 8.16
N GLN A 124 -2.43 -4.55 8.09
CA GLN A 124 -2.98 -3.99 6.85
C GLN A 124 -1.92 -3.90 5.74
N ASN A 125 -0.67 -3.60 6.09
CA ASN A 125 0.44 -3.57 5.15
C ASN A 125 0.80 -4.98 4.66
N ILE A 126 0.80 -5.98 5.53
CA ILE A 126 0.98 -7.40 5.17
C ILE A 126 -0.12 -7.84 4.21
N ASP A 127 -1.38 -7.52 4.53
CA ASP A 127 -2.53 -7.87 3.68
C ASP A 127 -2.43 -7.20 2.30
N ALA A 128 -1.94 -5.97 2.25
CA ALA A 128 -1.73 -5.24 0.99
C ALA A 128 -0.65 -5.91 0.11
N ILE A 129 0.48 -6.32 0.69
CA ILE A 129 1.54 -7.06 -0.02
C ILE A 129 1.01 -8.40 -0.52
N ASN A 130 0.30 -9.15 0.31
CA ASN A 130 -0.27 -10.45 -0.07
C ASN A 130 -1.29 -10.30 -1.21
N ALA A 131 -2.09 -9.25 -1.20
CA ALA A 131 -3.02 -8.96 -2.29
C ALA A 131 -2.29 -8.65 -3.61
N GLU A 132 -1.13 -7.99 -3.56
CA GLU A 132 -0.31 -7.73 -4.75
C GLU A 132 0.25 -9.03 -5.33
N TYR A 133 0.80 -9.91 -4.50
CA TYR A 133 1.28 -11.22 -4.94
C TYR A 133 0.17 -12.08 -5.56
N GLN A 134 -1.03 -12.07 -4.98
CA GLN A 134 -2.17 -12.79 -5.55
C GLN A 134 -2.55 -12.24 -6.91
N TYR A 135 -2.58 -10.92 -7.05
CA TYR A 135 -2.89 -10.27 -8.31
C TYR A 135 -1.86 -10.60 -9.39
N GLU A 136 -0.57 -10.57 -9.08
CA GLU A 136 0.50 -10.94 -10.02
C GLU A 136 0.40 -12.41 -10.45
N GLU A 137 0.08 -13.30 -9.51
CA GLU A 137 -0.10 -14.72 -9.81
C GLU A 137 -1.31 -14.97 -10.73
N GLU A 138 -2.43 -14.29 -10.49
CA GLU A 138 -3.61 -14.36 -11.35
C GLU A 138 -3.32 -13.85 -12.76
N GLN A 139 -2.60 -12.74 -12.89
CA GLN A 139 -2.18 -12.20 -14.18
C GLN A 139 -1.27 -13.19 -14.94
N ARG A 140 -0.31 -13.78 -14.25
CA ARG A 140 0.58 -14.78 -14.84
C ARG A 140 -0.20 -15.99 -15.34
N LYS A 141 -1.12 -16.53 -14.54
CA LYS A 141 -1.97 -17.66 -14.95
C LYS A 141 -2.83 -17.32 -16.18
N ALA A 142 -3.43 -16.11 -16.20
CA ALA A 142 -4.23 -15.67 -17.33
C ALA A 142 -3.39 -15.56 -18.63
N ILE A 143 -2.16 -15.08 -18.54
CA ILE A 143 -1.22 -15.01 -19.68
C ILE A 143 -0.84 -16.42 -20.13
N GLU A 144 -0.52 -17.32 -19.22
CA GLU A 144 -0.19 -18.72 -19.54
C GLU A 144 -1.36 -19.44 -20.24
N GLU A 145 -2.59 -19.26 -19.77
CA GLU A 145 -3.77 -19.82 -20.41
C GLU A 145 -4.00 -19.24 -21.80
N TYR A 146 -3.81 -17.95 -21.97
CA TYR A 146 -3.91 -17.29 -23.27
C TYR A 146 -2.89 -17.86 -24.26
N LEU A 147 -1.64 -18.00 -23.85
CA LEU A 147 -0.58 -18.55 -24.72
C LEU A 147 -0.84 -19.99 -25.14
N LYS A 148 -1.37 -20.84 -24.26
CA LYS A 148 -1.74 -22.23 -24.57
C LYS A 148 -2.80 -22.39 -25.67
N GLN A 149 -3.57 -21.34 -25.97
CA GLN A 149 -4.56 -21.38 -27.04
C GLN A 149 -3.95 -21.19 -28.44
N TYR A 150 -2.68 -20.81 -28.52
CA TYR A 150 -1.95 -20.56 -29.77
C TYR A 150 -0.82 -21.55 -30.04
N GLU A 151 -0.63 -22.53 -29.16
CA GLU A 151 0.22 -23.71 -29.38
C GLU A 151 -0.60 -24.86 -30.01
#